data_da9b1cff8310961e768e2da3dc325b02
#
_entry.id   da9b1cff8310961e768e2da3dc325b02
#
_cell.length_a   1.000
_cell.length_b   1.000
_cell.length_c   1.000
_cell.angle_alpha   90.00
_cell.angle_beta   90.00
_cell.angle_gamma   90.00
#
_symmetry.space_group_name_H-M   'P 1'
#
loop_
_entity.id
_entity.type
_entity.pdbx_description
1 polymer ?
#
loop_
_entity_poly.entity_id
_entity_poly.type
_entity_poly.pdbx_seq_one_letter_code
_entity_poly.pdbx_strand_id
1 'polypeptide(L)'
;MPGDQHQSDTGQLFELRTAGNIVPPFASQHPTSEACTIEYAVEVLGVSDIVVCGHSHCGAVGALVRGDDLTAVPAVRDWLTHATPRPAGAVEDPAVSEGVQSHVLTQLLRLRSYPYIEKKLKDRQLSLHAWFYEVHTGAVLTHDPATDTFKAL
;
A
#
# COMPACT_ATOMS: atom_id res chain seq x y z
N MET A 1 -1.86 18.32 24.70
CA MET A 1 -2.43 17.74 23.48
C MET A 1 -1.26 17.41 22.57
N PRO A 2 -0.95 16.16 22.26
CA PRO A 2 -0.05 15.88 21.16
C PRO A 2 -0.78 16.33 19.89
N GLY A 3 -0.19 17.31 19.19
CA GLY A 3 -0.78 17.90 18.00
C GLY A 3 -0.96 16.86 16.91
N ASP A 4 -2.04 16.97 16.18
CA ASP A 4 -2.38 16.28 14.95
C ASP A 4 -1.26 16.46 13.90
N GLN A 5 -0.19 15.69 14.03
CA GLN A 5 0.97 15.80 13.11
C GLN A 5 0.73 15.20 11.73
N HIS A 6 -0.49 14.68 11.48
CA HIS A 6 -0.83 14.02 10.22
C HIS A 6 -2.07 14.58 9.55
N GLN A 7 -2.56 15.73 9.99
CA GLN A 7 -3.69 16.39 9.34
C GLN A 7 -3.14 17.30 8.23
N SER A 8 -3.25 16.85 6.98
CA SER A 8 -2.96 17.69 5.82
C SER A 8 -4.12 18.64 5.55
N ASP A 9 -3.81 19.85 5.12
CA ASP A 9 -4.83 20.79 4.63
C ASP A 9 -5.49 20.25 3.36
N THR A 10 -6.72 20.69 3.11
CA THR A 10 -7.47 20.30 1.90
C THR A 10 -6.66 20.62 0.63
N GLY A 11 -6.47 19.64 -0.22
CA GLY A 11 -5.72 19.75 -1.48
C GLY A 11 -4.22 19.47 -1.38
N GLN A 12 -3.67 19.21 -0.20
CA GLN A 12 -2.27 18.83 -0.04
C GLN A 12 -2.02 17.34 -0.28
N LEU A 13 -3.05 16.50 -0.11
CA LEU A 13 -2.96 15.06 -0.24
C LEU A 13 -3.92 14.57 -1.32
N PHE A 14 -3.40 13.76 -2.24
CA PHE A 14 -4.19 13.02 -3.22
C PHE A 14 -4.31 11.57 -2.73
N GLU A 15 -5.51 11.16 -2.36
CA GLU A 15 -5.75 9.84 -1.76
C GLU A 15 -6.35 8.86 -2.76
N LEU A 16 -5.80 7.63 -2.77
CA LEU A 16 -6.36 6.47 -3.43
C LEU A 16 -6.53 5.36 -2.39
N ARG A 17 -7.78 4.96 -2.12
CA ARG A 17 -8.09 3.90 -1.16
C ARG A 17 -8.61 2.66 -1.87
N THR A 18 -7.97 1.53 -1.61
CA THR A 18 -8.37 0.24 -2.14
C THR A 18 -8.42 -0.81 -1.03
N ALA A 19 -9.22 -1.85 -1.18
CA ALA A 19 -9.20 -2.98 -0.27
C ALA A 19 -7.81 -3.63 -0.27
N GLY A 20 -7.15 -3.64 0.90
CA GLY A 20 -5.81 -4.21 1.04
C GLY A 20 -4.68 -3.40 0.41
N ASN A 21 -4.87 -2.09 0.18
CA ASN A 21 -3.86 -1.19 -0.42
C ASN A 21 -3.10 -1.82 -1.62
N ILE A 22 -3.80 -2.58 -2.44
CA ILE A 22 -3.24 -3.30 -3.58
C ILE A 22 -2.93 -2.33 -4.72
N VAL A 23 -1.72 -2.44 -5.26
CA VAL A 23 -1.31 -1.85 -6.53
C VAL A 23 -1.50 -2.92 -7.61
N PRO A 24 -2.39 -2.73 -8.58
CA PRO A 24 -2.58 -3.72 -9.65
C PRO A 24 -1.34 -3.81 -10.55
N PRO A 25 -1.14 -4.92 -11.26
CA PRO A 25 -0.09 -5.00 -12.27
C PRO A 25 -0.29 -3.93 -13.34
N PHE A 26 0.81 -3.37 -13.84
CA PHE A 26 0.73 -2.43 -14.95
C PHE A 26 0.22 -3.14 -16.22
N ALA A 27 -0.83 -2.59 -16.82
CA ALA A 27 -1.42 -3.08 -18.06
C ALA A 27 -1.87 -1.91 -18.93
N SER A 28 -1.07 -1.57 -19.94
CA SER A 28 -1.32 -0.40 -20.79
C SER A 28 -2.57 -0.53 -21.66
N GLN A 29 -2.97 -1.76 -22.03
CA GLN A 29 -4.12 -1.99 -22.92
C GLN A 29 -5.45 -2.10 -22.18
N HIS A 30 -5.42 -2.53 -20.92
CA HIS A 30 -6.59 -2.69 -20.07
C HIS A 30 -6.31 -2.16 -18.66
N PRO A 31 -6.16 -0.83 -18.52
CA PRO A 31 -5.85 -0.24 -17.22
C PRO A 31 -7.03 -0.40 -16.27
N THR A 32 -6.73 -0.67 -15.00
CA THR A 32 -7.72 -0.57 -13.93
C THR A 32 -7.94 0.89 -13.55
N SER A 33 -9.01 1.21 -12.84
CA SER A 33 -9.25 2.57 -12.35
C SER A 33 -8.14 3.03 -11.39
N GLU A 34 -7.60 2.11 -10.60
CA GLU A 34 -6.49 2.38 -9.68
C GLU A 34 -5.21 2.76 -10.45
N ALA A 35 -4.86 2.00 -11.48
CA ALA A 35 -3.70 2.30 -12.31
C ALA A 35 -3.85 3.65 -13.03
N CYS A 36 -5.04 3.95 -13.55
CA CYS A 36 -5.36 5.24 -14.15
C CYS A 36 -5.22 6.39 -13.15
N THR A 37 -5.70 6.20 -11.92
CA THR A 37 -5.63 7.20 -10.86
C THR A 37 -4.18 7.47 -10.44
N ILE A 38 -3.35 6.43 -10.35
CA ILE A 38 -1.92 6.57 -10.08
C ILE A 38 -1.22 7.35 -11.20
N GLU A 39 -1.49 7.01 -12.46
CA GLU A 39 -0.93 7.72 -13.61
C GLU A 39 -1.31 9.20 -13.60
N TYR A 40 -2.58 9.51 -13.32
CA TYR A 40 -3.05 10.88 -13.21
C TYR A 40 -2.30 11.66 -12.11
N ALA A 41 -2.12 11.08 -10.94
CA ALA A 41 -1.37 11.72 -9.87
C ALA A 41 0.09 12.00 -10.26
N VAL A 42 0.74 11.06 -10.92
CA VAL A 42 2.16 11.17 -11.29
C VAL A 42 2.39 12.06 -12.50
N GLU A 43 1.62 11.85 -13.59
CA GLU A 43 1.87 12.51 -14.88
C GLU A 43 1.12 13.83 -15.04
N VAL A 44 -0.07 13.97 -14.44
CA VAL A 44 -0.89 15.18 -14.57
C VAL A 44 -0.71 16.12 -13.40
N LEU A 45 -0.83 15.59 -12.16
CA LEU A 45 -0.67 16.43 -10.95
C LEU A 45 0.80 16.63 -10.57
N GLY A 46 1.71 15.79 -11.04
CA GLY A 46 3.15 15.94 -10.80
C GLY A 46 3.54 15.75 -9.33
N VAL A 47 2.93 14.80 -8.65
CA VAL A 47 3.30 14.51 -7.25
C VAL A 47 4.78 14.13 -7.13
N SER A 48 5.43 14.58 -6.08
CA SER A 48 6.85 14.31 -5.81
C SER A 48 7.06 13.10 -4.91
N ASP A 49 6.02 12.67 -4.20
CA ASP A 49 6.09 11.59 -3.23
C ASP A 49 4.86 10.70 -3.34
N ILE A 50 5.04 9.39 -3.25
CA ILE A 50 3.97 8.43 -3.12
C ILE A 50 4.21 7.60 -1.87
N VAL A 51 3.19 7.51 -1.02
CA VAL A 51 3.20 6.66 0.17
C VAL A 51 2.26 5.48 -0.07
N VAL A 52 2.78 4.27 0.03
CA VAL A 52 1.96 3.06 0.16
C VAL A 52 1.77 2.78 1.64
N CYS A 53 0.55 2.90 2.12
CA CYS A 53 0.23 2.78 3.53
C CYS A 53 -0.68 1.58 3.80
N GLY A 54 -0.18 0.62 4.58
CA GLY A 54 -1.00 -0.43 5.18
C GLY A 54 -1.36 -0.07 6.63
N HIS A 55 -2.24 -0.83 7.23
CA HIS A 55 -2.66 -0.60 8.61
C HIS A 55 -2.82 -1.89 9.39
N SER A 56 -2.69 -1.82 10.71
CA SER A 56 -2.98 -2.95 11.60
C SER A 56 -4.44 -3.40 11.46
N HIS A 57 -4.72 -4.66 11.75
CA HIS A 57 -6.06 -5.26 11.65
C HIS A 57 -6.71 -5.15 10.27
N CYS A 58 -5.93 -5.10 9.20
CA CYS A 58 -6.47 -5.06 7.84
C CYS A 58 -7.27 -6.33 7.54
N GLY A 59 -8.57 -6.19 7.33
CA GLY A 59 -9.46 -7.32 7.05
C GLY A 59 -9.11 -8.05 5.74
N ALA A 60 -8.76 -7.31 4.71
CA ALA A 60 -8.41 -7.87 3.40
C ALA A 60 -7.09 -8.66 3.44
N VAL A 61 -6.02 -8.07 3.96
CA VAL A 61 -4.73 -8.77 4.12
C VAL A 61 -4.85 -9.89 5.16
N GLY A 62 -5.61 -9.66 6.24
CA GLY A 62 -5.90 -10.68 7.25
C GLY A 62 -6.57 -11.91 6.64
N ALA A 63 -7.54 -11.74 5.76
CA ALA A 63 -8.18 -12.85 5.05
C ALA A 63 -7.18 -13.69 4.25
N LEU A 64 -6.22 -13.02 3.57
CA LEU A 64 -5.14 -13.72 2.85
C LEU A 64 -4.20 -14.49 3.80
N VAL A 65 -3.80 -13.85 4.91
CA VAL A 65 -2.90 -14.47 5.89
C VAL A 65 -3.54 -15.68 6.55
N ARG A 66 -4.83 -15.61 6.88
CA ARG A 66 -5.59 -16.71 7.49
C ARG A 66 -6.03 -17.78 6.51
N GLY A 67 -6.06 -17.46 5.20
CA GLY A 67 -6.64 -18.34 4.19
C GLY A 67 -8.16 -18.44 4.29
N ASP A 68 -8.83 -17.33 4.60
CA ASP A 68 -10.30 -17.30 4.76
C ASP A 68 -11.01 -17.70 3.46
N ASP A 69 -12.17 -18.38 3.59
CA ASP A 69 -13.04 -18.67 2.45
C ASP A 69 -13.75 -17.38 1.99
N LEU A 70 -13.44 -16.94 0.78
CA LEU A 70 -13.99 -15.73 0.16
C LEU A 70 -15.04 -16.03 -0.91
N THR A 71 -15.60 -17.25 -0.93
CA THR A 71 -16.59 -17.67 -1.95
C THR A 71 -17.84 -16.79 -1.95
N ALA A 72 -18.25 -16.31 -0.78
CA ALA A 72 -19.42 -15.43 -0.63
C ALA A 72 -19.17 -13.98 -1.11
N VAL A 73 -17.92 -13.59 -1.35
CA VAL A 73 -17.51 -12.25 -1.77
C VAL A 73 -16.58 -12.31 -2.98
N PRO A 74 -17.08 -12.76 -4.14
CA PRO A 74 -16.23 -13.08 -5.29
C PRO A 74 -15.43 -11.88 -5.83
N ALA A 75 -15.99 -10.68 -5.79
CA ALA A 75 -15.26 -9.48 -6.23
C ALA A 75 -14.04 -9.20 -5.33
N VAL A 76 -14.19 -9.37 -4.02
CA VAL A 76 -13.07 -9.24 -3.07
C VAL A 76 -12.04 -10.34 -3.32
N ARG A 77 -12.49 -11.58 -3.46
CA ARG A 77 -11.61 -12.71 -3.78
C ARG A 77 -10.79 -12.43 -5.03
N ASP A 78 -11.43 -12.02 -6.11
CA ASP A 78 -10.78 -11.80 -7.40
C ASP A 78 -9.83 -10.58 -7.34
N TRP A 79 -10.20 -9.53 -6.61
CA TRP A 79 -9.31 -8.40 -6.36
C TRP A 79 -8.07 -8.81 -5.56
N LEU A 80 -8.23 -9.61 -4.52
CA LEU A 80 -7.12 -10.09 -3.69
C LEU A 80 -6.15 -11.03 -4.43
N THR A 81 -6.52 -11.57 -5.60
CA THR A 81 -5.57 -12.30 -6.45
C THR A 81 -4.40 -11.44 -6.92
N HIS A 82 -4.55 -10.13 -6.93
CA HIS A 82 -3.46 -9.20 -7.22
C HIS A 82 -2.49 -9.02 -6.05
N ALA A 83 -2.85 -9.44 -4.85
CA ALA A 83 -1.93 -9.49 -3.72
C ALA A 83 -0.96 -10.67 -3.86
N THR A 84 0.22 -10.53 -3.24
CA THR A 84 1.16 -11.66 -3.20
C THR A 84 0.64 -12.71 -2.22
N PRO A 85 0.46 -13.96 -2.65
CA PRO A 85 0.08 -15.04 -1.74
C PRO A 85 1.13 -15.18 -0.63
N ARG A 86 0.69 -15.30 0.62
CA ARG A 86 1.55 -15.65 1.74
C ARG A 86 1.15 -16.98 2.34
N PRO A 87 2.10 -17.73 2.90
CA PRO A 87 1.78 -18.93 3.66
C PRO A 87 0.81 -18.58 4.79
N ALA A 88 -0.16 -19.45 5.00
CA ALA A 88 -1.10 -19.32 6.11
C ALA A 88 -0.32 -19.28 7.43
N GLY A 89 -0.45 -18.18 8.14
CA GLY A 89 0.07 -18.01 9.50
C GLY A 89 -1.06 -18.11 10.53
N ALA A 90 -0.69 -18.28 11.79
CA ALA A 90 -1.65 -18.28 12.89
C ALA A 90 -2.45 -16.96 12.93
N VAL A 91 -3.70 -17.06 13.38
CA VAL A 91 -4.74 -16.01 13.37
C VAL A 91 -4.45 -14.85 14.33
N GLU A 92 -3.30 -14.82 14.99
CA GLU A 92 -2.99 -13.80 15.97
C GLU A 92 -2.54 -12.50 15.33
N ASP A 93 -2.90 -11.42 15.97
CA ASP A 93 -2.67 -10.04 15.57
C ASP A 93 -1.23 -9.72 15.08
N PRO A 94 -0.16 -10.20 15.73
CA PRO A 94 1.20 -10.00 15.25
C PRO A 94 1.45 -10.57 13.84
N ALA A 95 0.87 -11.73 13.52
CA ALA A 95 1.03 -12.34 12.21
C ALA A 95 0.34 -11.53 11.11
N VAL A 96 -0.79 -10.90 11.39
CA VAL A 96 -1.48 -9.99 10.46
C VAL A 96 -0.67 -8.72 10.27
N SER A 97 -0.13 -8.13 11.33
CA SER A 97 0.70 -6.92 11.24
C SER A 97 1.96 -7.15 10.41
N GLU A 98 2.69 -8.24 10.63
CA GLU A 98 3.84 -8.63 9.81
C GLU A 98 3.42 -8.89 8.35
N GLY A 99 2.27 -9.53 8.16
CA GLY A 99 1.67 -9.75 6.85
C GLY A 99 1.38 -8.46 6.12
N VAL A 100 0.80 -7.47 6.80
CA VAL A 100 0.53 -6.14 6.25
C VAL A 100 1.82 -5.42 5.90
N GLN A 101 2.80 -5.38 6.77
CA GLN A 101 4.09 -4.72 6.52
C GLN A 101 4.78 -5.30 5.28
N SER A 102 4.87 -6.61 5.19
CA SER A 102 5.45 -7.27 4.03
C SER A 102 4.62 -7.06 2.74
N HIS A 103 3.29 -7.02 2.88
CA HIS A 103 2.40 -6.71 1.77
C HIS A 103 2.62 -5.29 1.23
N VAL A 104 2.75 -4.29 2.13
CA VAL A 104 3.08 -2.90 1.74
C VAL A 104 4.35 -2.85 0.91
N LEU A 105 5.41 -3.54 1.31
CA LEU A 105 6.66 -3.59 0.55
C LEU A 105 6.48 -4.23 -0.83
N THR A 106 5.69 -5.30 -0.91
CA THR A 106 5.37 -5.93 -2.20
C THR A 106 4.62 -4.96 -3.12
N GLN A 107 3.64 -4.22 -2.60
CA GLN A 107 2.90 -3.24 -3.38
C GLN A 107 3.80 -2.08 -3.83
N LEU A 108 4.72 -1.64 -2.98
CA LEU A 108 5.72 -0.62 -3.32
C LEU A 108 6.62 -1.08 -4.48
N LEU A 109 7.09 -2.33 -4.45
CA LEU A 109 7.90 -2.90 -5.54
C LEU A 109 7.13 -2.97 -6.85
N ARG A 110 5.84 -3.34 -6.79
CA ARG A 110 4.98 -3.37 -7.97
C ARG A 110 4.77 -1.98 -8.55
N LEU A 111 4.49 -0.99 -7.70
CA LEU A 111 4.37 0.40 -8.12
C LEU A 111 5.65 0.90 -8.80
N ARG A 112 6.81 0.54 -8.23
CA ARG A 112 8.12 0.87 -8.79
C ARG A 112 8.33 0.32 -10.20
N SER A 113 7.69 -0.77 -10.55
CA SER A 113 7.79 -1.40 -11.88
C SER A 113 6.96 -0.71 -12.98
N TYR A 114 6.12 0.27 -12.63
CA TYR A 114 5.39 1.04 -13.62
C TYR A 114 6.37 1.89 -14.44
N PRO A 115 6.36 1.85 -15.79
CA PRO A 115 7.39 2.48 -16.62
C PRO A 115 7.59 3.97 -16.37
N TYR A 116 6.49 4.73 -16.21
CA TYR A 116 6.57 6.16 -15.95
C TYR A 116 7.05 6.48 -14.53
N ILE A 117 6.76 5.61 -13.55
CA ILE A 117 7.28 5.73 -12.19
C ILE A 117 8.77 5.42 -12.16
N GLU A 118 9.19 4.32 -12.78
CA GLU A 118 10.60 3.96 -12.88
C GLU A 118 11.43 5.10 -13.49
N LYS A 119 10.92 5.73 -14.54
CA LYS A 119 11.56 6.88 -15.17
C LYS A 119 11.72 8.04 -14.20
N LYS A 120 10.64 8.44 -13.52
CA LYS A 120 10.68 9.56 -12.55
C LYS A 120 11.56 9.29 -11.33
N LEU A 121 11.66 8.04 -10.90
CA LEU A 121 12.59 7.64 -9.84
C LEU A 121 14.06 7.80 -10.29
N LYS A 122 14.38 7.39 -11.52
CA LYS A 122 15.72 7.58 -12.12
C LYS A 122 16.08 9.06 -12.25
N ASP A 123 15.11 9.88 -12.64
CA ASP A 123 15.28 11.32 -12.82
C ASP A 123 15.23 12.08 -11.47
N ARG A 124 15.08 11.40 -10.34
CA ARG A 124 14.97 11.96 -8.98
C ARG A 124 13.81 12.96 -8.83
N GLN A 125 12.75 12.76 -9.59
CA GLN A 125 11.53 13.59 -9.56
C GLN A 125 10.45 12.99 -8.67
N LEU A 126 10.62 11.76 -8.22
CA LEU A 126 9.64 11.02 -7.41
C LEU A 126 10.36 10.23 -6.34
N SER A 127 9.77 10.17 -5.15
CA SER A 127 10.18 9.29 -4.06
C SER A 127 9.04 8.37 -3.65
N LEU A 128 9.35 7.14 -3.26
CA LEU A 128 8.39 6.15 -2.79
C LEU A 128 8.64 5.82 -1.33
N HIS A 129 7.56 5.72 -0.56
CA HIS A 129 7.60 5.45 0.87
C HIS A 129 6.65 4.32 1.23
N ALA A 130 7.06 3.47 2.16
CA ALA A 130 6.21 2.42 2.72
C ALA A 130 5.90 2.75 4.18
N TRP A 131 4.61 2.89 4.50
CA TRP A 131 4.13 3.20 5.84
C TRP A 131 3.24 2.10 6.39
N PHE A 132 3.25 1.96 7.70
CA PHE A 132 2.35 1.11 8.46
C PHE A 132 1.69 1.93 9.57
N TYR A 133 0.37 1.97 9.56
CA TYR A 133 -0.44 2.72 10.51
C TYR A 133 -1.02 1.78 11.57
N GLU A 134 -0.77 2.07 12.82
CA GLU A 134 -1.35 1.34 13.96
C GLU A 134 -2.68 1.98 14.37
N VAL A 135 -3.79 1.29 14.09
CA VAL A 135 -5.13 1.82 14.28
C VAL A 135 -5.44 2.18 15.74
N HIS A 136 -4.96 1.38 16.70
CA HIS A 136 -5.26 1.59 18.11
C HIS A 136 -4.48 2.72 18.76
N THR A 137 -3.28 3.00 18.28
CA THR A 137 -2.39 4.01 18.87
C THR A 137 -2.32 5.29 18.05
N GLY A 138 -2.66 5.21 16.75
CA GLY A 138 -2.44 6.28 15.80
C GLY A 138 -0.97 6.43 15.38
N ALA A 139 -0.10 5.52 15.80
CA ALA A 139 1.31 5.56 15.42
C ALA A 139 1.51 5.23 13.94
N VAL A 140 2.46 5.89 13.33
CA VAL A 140 2.91 5.62 11.96
C VAL A 140 4.33 5.11 12.00
N LEU A 141 4.56 3.97 11.37
CA LEU A 141 5.89 3.43 11.14
C LEU A 141 6.25 3.59 9.67
N THR A 142 7.50 3.93 9.39
CA THR A 142 8.05 4.00 8.04
C THR A 142 9.11 2.93 7.85
N HIS A 143 9.14 2.34 6.66
CA HIS A 143 10.18 1.38 6.31
C HIS A 143 11.52 2.07 6.07
N ASP A 144 12.55 1.59 6.73
CA ASP A 144 13.93 1.99 6.50
C ASP A 144 14.63 0.96 5.61
N PRO A 145 14.96 1.30 4.36
CA PRO A 145 15.63 0.36 3.46
C PRO A 145 17.02 -0.06 3.91
N ALA A 146 17.70 0.75 4.74
CA ALA A 146 19.04 0.45 5.20
C ALA A 146 19.07 -0.68 6.24
N THR A 147 18.02 -0.79 7.05
CA THR A 147 17.89 -1.81 8.10
C THR A 147 16.85 -2.87 7.78
N ASP A 148 16.08 -2.67 6.70
CA ASP A 148 14.94 -3.50 6.31
C ASP A 148 13.91 -3.69 7.45
N THR A 149 13.67 -2.61 8.19
CA THR A 149 12.74 -2.60 9.33
C THR A 149 11.78 -1.42 9.26
N PHE A 150 10.60 -1.59 9.86
CA PHE A 150 9.69 -0.49 10.12
C PHE A 150 10.04 0.16 11.46
N LYS A 151 10.17 1.47 11.48
CA LYS A 151 10.48 2.26 12.68
C LYS A 151 9.58 3.50 12.76
N ALA A 152 9.43 4.06 13.95
CA ALA A 152 8.62 5.26 14.15
C ALA A 152 9.02 6.38 13.18
N LEU A 153 8.00 7.04 12.62
CA LEU A 153 8.15 8.18 11.72
C LEU A 153 8.59 9.41 12.51
#